data_417f93fa126c9c2f6699733f47d169d7
#
_entry.id   417f93fa126c9c2f6699733f47d169d7
#
_cell.length_a   1.000
_cell.length_b   1.000
_cell.length_c   1.000
_cell.angle_alpha   90.00
_cell.angle_beta   90.00
_cell.angle_gamma   90.00
#
_symmetry.space_group_name_H-M   'P 1'
#
loop_
_entity.id
_entity.type
_entity.pdbx_description
1 polymer ?
#
loop_
_entity_poly.entity_id
_entity_poly.type
_entity_poly.pdbx_seq_one_letter_code
_entity_poly.pdbx_strand_id
1 'polypeptide(L)' 'MLVLTRRIDESLNIGGSITITVLSIDGDKVKIGINAPRDITILRQEIYQAVQDG' A
#
# COMPACT_ATOMS: atom_id res chain seq x y z
N MET A 1 7.84 10.07 12.25
CA MET A 1 7.41 9.10 11.24
C MET A 1 8.55 8.86 10.24
N LEU A 2 8.55 7.70 9.62
CA LEU A 2 9.53 7.42 8.58
C LEU A 2 9.00 7.94 7.24
N VAL A 3 9.84 8.68 6.52
CA VAL A 3 9.48 9.22 5.20
C VAL A 3 10.50 8.70 4.20
N LEU A 4 10.02 8.17 3.09
CA LEU A 4 10.90 7.67 2.04
C LEU A 4 10.27 7.91 0.68
N THR A 5 11.09 7.81 -0.35
CA THR A 5 10.67 8.04 -1.73
C THR A 5 10.77 6.72 -2.52
N ARG A 6 9.74 6.41 -3.30
CA ARG A 6 9.77 5.26 -4.19
C ARG A 6 9.31 5.66 -5.58
N ARG A 7 9.90 5.05 -6.59
CA ARG A 7 9.51 5.24 -7.99
C ARG A 7 8.52 4.16 -8.39
N ILE A 8 7.95 4.32 -9.58
CA ILE A 8 7.08 3.29 -10.14
C ILE A 8 7.83 1.96 -10.20
N ASP A 9 7.16 0.90 -9.80
CA ASP A 9 7.66 -0.48 -9.74
C ASP A 9 8.65 -0.72 -8.60
N GLU A 10 8.92 0.28 -7.78
CA GLU A 10 9.76 0.08 -6.60
C GLU A 10 8.90 -0.25 -5.40
N SER A 11 9.45 -1.09 -4.54
CA SER A 11 8.71 -1.62 -3.40
C SER A 11 9.39 -1.24 -2.10
N LEU A 12 8.64 -1.38 -1.02
CA LEU A 12 9.19 -1.37 0.32
C LEU A 12 8.57 -2.53 1.09
N ASN A 13 9.27 -2.95 2.13
CA ASN A 13 8.84 -4.09 2.92
C ASN A 13 8.60 -3.65 4.36
N ILE A 14 7.50 -4.12 4.94
CA ILE A 14 7.16 -3.83 6.32
C ILE A 14 7.08 -5.14 7.08
N GLY A 15 7.95 -5.28 8.07
CA GLY A 15 7.90 -6.43 8.96
C GLY A 15 8.17 -7.78 8.31
N GLY A 16 8.71 -7.80 7.09
CA GLY A 16 9.05 -9.03 6.41
C GLY A 16 7.91 -9.67 5.65
N SER A 17 6.66 -9.36 5.98
CA SER A 17 5.51 -10.04 5.38
C SER A 17 4.64 -9.12 4.54
N ILE A 18 4.82 -7.82 4.62
CA ILE A 18 4.02 -6.86 3.88
C ILE A 18 4.91 -6.17 2.86
N THR A 19 4.51 -6.22 1.60
CA THR A 19 5.22 -5.54 0.53
C THR A 19 4.31 -4.51 -0.11
N ILE A 20 4.80 -3.29 -0.24
CA ILE A 20 4.05 -2.21 -0.87
C ILE A 20 4.81 -1.79 -2.11
N THR A 21 4.11 -1.72 -3.23
CA THR A 21 4.71 -1.39 -4.52
C THR A 21 3.97 -0.21 -5.14
N VAL A 22 4.71 0.73 -5.67
CA VAL A 22 4.12 1.83 -6.43
C VAL A 22 3.83 1.33 -7.83
N LEU A 23 2.57 1.31 -8.21
CA LEU A 23 2.16 0.78 -9.51
C LEU A 23 2.10 1.86 -10.58
N SER A 24 1.57 3.03 -10.23
CA SER A 24 1.50 4.13 -11.18
C SER A 24 1.33 5.44 -10.44
N ILE A 25 1.72 6.51 -11.10
CA ILE A 25 1.59 7.87 -10.59
C ILE A 25 0.91 8.69 -11.66
N ASP A 26 -0.18 9.36 -11.29
CA ASP A 26 -0.96 10.17 -12.24
C ASP A 26 -1.30 11.49 -11.54
N GLY A 27 -0.52 12.53 -11.86
CA GLY A 27 -0.69 13.82 -11.21
C GLY A 27 -0.48 13.71 -9.71
N ASP A 28 -1.51 14.00 -8.95
CA ASP A 28 -1.46 13.93 -7.49
C ASP A 28 -2.01 12.60 -6.95
N LYS A 29 -2.23 11.61 -7.82
CA LYS A 29 -2.76 10.31 -7.42
C LYS A 29 -1.72 9.23 -7.62
N VAL A 30 -1.66 8.31 -6.68
CA VAL A 30 -0.72 7.19 -6.72
C VAL A 30 -1.49 5.91 -6.52
N LYS A 31 -1.25 4.94 -7.41
CA LYS A 31 -1.76 3.59 -7.22
C LYS A 31 -0.72 2.75 -6.50
N ILE A 32 -1.14 2.08 -5.46
CA ILE A 32 -0.27 1.29 -4.61
C ILE A 32 -0.81 -0.13 -4.56
N GLY A 33 0.07 -1.10 -4.82
CA GLY A 33 -0.25 -2.50 -4.61
C GLY A 33 0.28 -2.95 -3.26
N ILE A 34 -0.55 -3.63 -2.51
CA ILE A 34 -0.18 -4.11 -1.19
C ILE A 34 -0.33 -5.62 -1.15
N ASN A 35 0.76 -6.29 -0.81
CA ASN A 35 0.78 -7.73 -0.64
C ASN A 35 1.01 -8.02 0.83
N ALA A 36 0.03 -8.67 1.46
CA ALA A 36 0.06 -8.93 2.90
C ALA A 36 -0.57 -10.28 3.20
N PRO A 37 -0.28 -10.86 4.38
CA PRO A 37 -0.95 -12.09 4.79
C PRO A 37 -2.45 -11.87 4.94
N ARG A 38 -3.20 -12.96 4.83
CA ARG A 38 -4.67 -12.88 4.86
C ARG A 38 -5.22 -12.45 6.20
N ASP A 39 -4.48 -12.65 7.28
CA ASP A 39 -4.91 -12.25 8.61
C ASP A 39 -4.74 -10.77 8.88
N ILE A 40 -4.16 -10.03 7.93
CA ILE A 40 -4.02 -8.58 8.06
C ILE A 40 -5.07 -7.91 7.20
N THR A 41 -5.94 -7.14 7.83
CA THR A 41 -6.96 -6.37 7.13
C THR A 41 -6.37 -5.07 6.68
N ILE A 42 -6.58 -4.74 5.40
CA ILE A 42 -6.06 -3.52 4.82
C ILE A 42 -7.24 -2.60 4.52
N LEU A 43 -7.24 -1.44 5.15
CA LEU A 43 -8.30 -0.45 4.98
C LEU A 43 -7.68 0.87 4.54
N ARG A 44 -8.35 1.53 3.60
CA ARG A 44 -7.99 2.91 3.30
C ARG A 44 -8.75 3.82 4.26
N GLN A 45 -8.21 5.00 4.50
CA GLN A 45 -8.72 5.84 5.57
C GLN A 45 -10.16 6.28 5.35
N GLU A 46 -10.53 6.59 4.12
CA GLU A 46 -11.87 7.12 3.85
C GLU A 46 -12.97 6.06 3.98
N ILE A 47 -12.60 4.78 3.97
CA ILE A 47 -13.56 3.70 4.18
C ILE A 47 -13.09 2.80 5.30
N TYR A 48 -12.64 3.42 6.36
CA TYR A 48 -12.01 2.71 7.46
C TYR A 48 -12.92 1.66 8.09
N GLN A 49 -14.21 1.90 8.07
CA GLN A 49 -15.17 0.97 8.68
C GLN A 49 -15.62 -0.12 7.73
N ALA A 50 -15.30 -0.02 6.46
CA ALA A 50 -15.70 -1.00 5.48
C ALA A 50 -14.62 -2.05 5.34
N VAL A 51 -15.05 -3.29 5.04
CA VAL A 51 -14.10 -4.34 4.76
C VAL A 51 -13.42 -4.04 3.44
N GLN A 52 -12.09 -4.17 3.42
CA GLN A 52 -11.33 -3.94 2.21
C GLN A 52 -11.56 -5.07 1.23
N ASP A 53 -11.93 -4.72 0.04
CA ASP A 53 -12.25 -5.71 -0.98
C ASP A 53 -11.05 -6.11 -1.83
N GLY A 54 -9.93 -5.75 -1.52
CA GLY A 54 -8.72 -6.19 -2.21
C GLY A 54 -8.39 -5.41 -3.47
#